data_84addf7e574b43e9d3c17b9d1d5df226
#
_entry.id   84addf7e574b43e9d3c17b9d1d5df226
#
_cell.length_a   1.000
_cell.length_b   1.000
_cell.length_c   1.000
_cell.angle_alpha   90.00
_cell.angle_beta   90.00
_cell.angle_gamma   90.00
#
_symmetry.space_group_name_H-M   'P 1'
#
loop_
_entity.id
_entity.type
_entity.pdbx_description
1 polymer ?
#
loop_
_entity_poly.entity_id
_entity_poly.type
_entity_poly.pdbx_seq_one_letter_code
_entity_poly.pdbx_strand_id
1 'polypeptide(L)'
;MLAYLFERFPKFSQTFCYREIAELFRQDVRPAIFSLRAPDRGPELNWDPAIVSAVHQLPEGDAFARLADEASATLSRAARRTLHEWRGKDDSLRLHQAAYIGARLQKLGVRHLHVHFAGMAARTAFWIKRFFEIEYSLTVHANDIFVPNNFEIGLLQIFSTVRAVVAVSDFAAKQLRDRFSDTASRVHRIYNGIDCDNFQPAEPSRPALILSIGRLINKKGFDVLIDACASLRNGNQEFRCEIIGEGPLSADMQARIERHGLGKQVLLAGPRPQAEIAARLSRATLLALPCRVDADGAMDNLPTVIMEAMASALPVVSTDVGGVAEMVRNGETGLLVNQNDPIATAEALRRLITNPELAQSFGRKGREHAKEIFSIDKNVRALRQIFAL
;
A
#
# COMPACT_ATOMS: atom_id res chain seq x y z
N MET A 1 -20.19 -6.94 -15.75
CA MET A 1 -18.72 -7.13 -15.73
C MET A 1 -18.12 -6.16 -14.73
N LEU A 2 -17.01 -6.53 -14.05
CA LEU A 2 -16.20 -5.69 -13.18
C LEU A 2 -15.06 -5.06 -13.97
N ALA A 3 -14.68 -3.83 -13.63
CA ALA A 3 -13.44 -3.20 -14.10
C ALA A 3 -12.65 -2.61 -12.94
N TYR A 4 -11.35 -2.45 -13.15
CA TYR A 4 -10.44 -1.73 -12.28
C TYR A 4 -9.78 -0.58 -13.02
N LEU A 5 -9.55 0.50 -12.33
CA LEU A 5 -8.78 1.64 -12.85
C LEU A 5 -7.71 2.06 -11.86
N PHE A 6 -6.48 2.06 -12.33
CA PHE A 6 -5.31 2.47 -11.58
C PHE A 6 -4.64 3.69 -12.22
N GLU A 7 -3.94 4.47 -11.43
CA GLU A 7 -3.01 5.46 -11.97
C GLU A 7 -1.88 4.77 -12.75
N ARG A 8 -1.30 3.71 -12.16
CA ARG A 8 -0.25 2.86 -12.75
C ARG A 8 -0.42 1.44 -12.23
N PHE A 9 -0.51 0.47 -13.15
CA PHE A 9 -0.61 -0.93 -12.78
C PHE A 9 0.03 -1.84 -13.84
N PRO A 10 0.81 -2.86 -13.41
CA PRO A 10 1.29 -3.06 -12.05
C PRO A 10 2.34 -2.02 -11.64
N LYS A 11 2.50 -1.82 -10.32
CA LYS A 11 3.46 -0.89 -9.73
C LYS A 11 4.24 -1.54 -8.60
N PHE A 12 5.58 -1.46 -8.66
CA PHE A 12 6.48 -2.10 -7.70
C PHE A 12 6.18 -1.76 -6.23
N SER A 13 5.93 -0.50 -5.94
CA SER A 13 5.63 -0.02 -4.57
C SER A 13 4.19 -0.26 -4.11
N GLN A 14 3.35 -0.92 -4.92
CA GLN A 14 1.93 -1.18 -4.66
C GLN A 14 1.58 -2.65 -4.85
N THR A 15 2.40 -3.54 -4.30
CA THR A 15 2.24 -5.01 -4.41
C THR A 15 0.88 -5.52 -3.91
N PHE A 16 0.25 -4.81 -2.97
CA PHE A 16 -1.08 -5.15 -2.47
C PHE A 16 -2.17 -5.03 -3.56
N CYS A 17 -2.09 -4.03 -4.45
CA CYS A 17 -3.00 -3.94 -5.61
C CYS A 17 -2.82 -5.14 -6.55
N TYR A 18 -1.55 -5.52 -6.80
CA TYR A 18 -1.25 -6.67 -7.64
C TYR A 18 -1.76 -7.98 -7.02
N ARG A 19 -1.55 -8.18 -5.72
CA ARG A 19 -2.03 -9.36 -4.98
C ARG A 19 -3.56 -9.48 -5.03
N GLU A 20 -4.28 -8.37 -4.93
CA GLU A 20 -5.73 -8.33 -5.03
C GLU A 20 -6.21 -8.79 -6.42
N ILE A 21 -5.62 -8.27 -7.49
CA ILE A 21 -5.93 -8.68 -8.86
C ILE A 21 -5.55 -10.15 -9.10
N ALA A 22 -4.38 -10.59 -8.64
CA ALA A 22 -3.95 -11.98 -8.77
C ALA A 22 -4.92 -12.94 -8.06
N GLU A 23 -5.44 -12.55 -6.90
CA GLU A 23 -6.41 -13.33 -6.18
C GLU A 23 -7.77 -13.38 -6.89
N LEU A 24 -8.22 -12.27 -7.48
CA LEU A 24 -9.42 -12.29 -8.33
C LEU A 24 -9.24 -13.29 -9.48
N PHE A 25 -8.08 -13.30 -10.12
CA PHE A 25 -7.77 -14.27 -11.18
C PHE A 25 -7.79 -15.71 -10.67
N ARG A 26 -7.29 -15.98 -9.45
CA ARG A 26 -7.39 -17.31 -8.81
C ARG A 26 -8.84 -17.71 -8.51
N GLN A 27 -9.71 -16.76 -8.24
CA GLN A 27 -11.14 -16.95 -8.01
C GLN A 27 -11.97 -16.91 -9.30
N ASP A 28 -11.33 -17.09 -10.47
CA ASP A 28 -11.95 -17.06 -11.80
C ASP A 28 -12.71 -15.76 -12.14
N VAL A 29 -12.40 -14.66 -11.46
CA VAL A 29 -12.89 -13.34 -11.78
C VAL A 29 -11.86 -12.62 -12.65
N ARG A 30 -12.25 -12.23 -13.85
CA ARG A 30 -11.39 -11.54 -14.84
C ARG A 30 -11.91 -10.12 -15.04
N PRO A 31 -11.50 -9.13 -14.23
CA PRO A 31 -11.88 -7.74 -14.44
C PRO A 31 -11.20 -7.17 -15.68
N ALA A 32 -11.85 -6.20 -16.32
CA ALA A 32 -11.15 -5.34 -17.26
C ALA A 32 -10.25 -4.37 -16.48
N ILE A 33 -8.95 -4.37 -16.75
CA ILE A 33 -7.96 -3.59 -15.98
C ILE A 33 -7.49 -2.42 -16.84
N PHE A 34 -7.66 -1.20 -16.33
CA PHE A 34 -7.20 0.03 -16.97
C PHE A 34 -6.09 0.68 -16.17
N SER A 35 -5.05 1.17 -16.86
CA SER A 35 -3.95 1.92 -16.27
C SER A 35 -3.78 3.24 -17.00
N LEU A 36 -3.82 4.36 -16.24
CA LEU A 36 -3.65 5.70 -16.79
C LEU A 36 -2.22 5.96 -17.28
N ARG A 37 -1.23 5.28 -16.69
CA ARG A 37 0.19 5.40 -17.02
C ARG A 37 0.80 4.04 -17.32
N ALA A 38 1.93 4.02 -18.00
CA ALA A 38 2.66 2.80 -18.26
C ALA A 38 3.02 2.06 -16.97
N PRO A 39 2.98 0.70 -16.95
CA PRO A 39 3.39 -0.09 -15.80
C PRO A 39 4.87 0.09 -15.48
N ASP A 40 5.25 -0.18 -14.23
CA ASP A 40 6.66 -0.32 -13.90
C ASP A 40 7.25 -1.52 -14.65
N ARG A 41 8.42 -1.34 -15.22
CA ARG A 41 9.15 -2.38 -15.96
C ARG A 41 10.48 -2.64 -15.27
N GLY A 42 10.85 -3.92 -15.16
CA GLY A 42 12.13 -4.36 -14.62
C GLY A 42 12.20 -5.88 -14.70
N PRO A 43 13.37 -6.47 -15.00
CA PRO A 43 13.54 -7.92 -15.16
C PRO A 43 13.29 -8.68 -13.84
N GLU A 44 13.42 -8.00 -12.70
CA GLU A 44 13.17 -8.56 -11.37
C GLU A 44 11.69 -8.52 -10.94
N LEU A 45 10.82 -7.89 -11.73
CA LEU A 45 9.38 -7.81 -11.43
C LEU A 45 8.68 -9.04 -12.03
N ASN A 46 8.58 -10.10 -11.24
CA ASN A 46 7.93 -11.35 -11.62
C ASN A 46 6.39 -11.20 -11.62
N TRP A 47 5.87 -10.32 -12.49
CA TRP A 47 4.45 -10.21 -12.73
C TRP A 47 3.94 -11.38 -13.59
N ASP A 48 2.76 -11.93 -13.25
CA ASP A 48 2.11 -12.95 -14.09
C ASP A 48 1.81 -12.35 -15.48
N PRO A 49 2.34 -12.96 -16.56
CA PRO A 49 2.10 -12.48 -17.91
C PRO A 49 0.61 -12.40 -18.30
N ALA A 50 -0.24 -13.28 -17.73
CA ALA A 50 -1.67 -13.27 -17.99
C ALA A 50 -2.33 -12.01 -17.39
N ILE A 51 -1.89 -11.55 -16.22
CA ILE A 51 -2.38 -10.32 -15.61
C ILE A 51 -1.87 -9.11 -16.38
N VAL A 52 -0.56 -9.08 -16.72
CA VAL A 52 0.04 -7.95 -17.43
C VAL A 52 -0.59 -7.75 -18.81
N SER A 53 -0.85 -8.85 -19.53
CA SER A 53 -1.49 -8.79 -20.86
C SER A 53 -2.96 -8.35 -20.84
N ALA A 54 -3.63 -8.52 -19.70
CA ALA A 54 -5.00 -8.05 -19.49
C ALA A 54 -5.11 -6.54 -19.20
N VAL A 55 -3.97 -5.84 -19.04
CA VAL A 55 -3.97 -4.40 -18.72
C VAL A 55 -4.15 -3.56 -19.97
N HIS A 56 -5.23 -2.79 -20.00
CA HIS A 56 -5.46 -1.74 -20.99
C HIS A 56 -4.73 -0.46 -20.57
N GLN A 57 -3.49 -0.30 -21.04
CA GLN A 57 -2.76 0.96 -20.86
C GLN A 57 -3.35 2.04 -21.75
N LEU A 58 -3.52 3.25 -21.22
CA LEU A 58 -3.91 4.40 -22.03
C LEU A 58 -2.76 4.77 -22.97
N PRO A 59 -3.06 5.10 -24.23
CA PRO A 59 -2.08 5.73 -25.11
C PRO A 59 -1.58 7.07 -24.54
N GLU A 60 -0.45 7.52 -25.01
CA GLU A 60 0.14 8.80 -24.59
C GLU A 60 0.18 9.80 -25.78
N GLY A 61 0.35 11.07 -25.47
CA GLY A 61 0.52 12.14 -26.46
C GLY A 61 -0.63 12.26 -27.46
N ASP A 62 -0.30 12.49 -28.73
CA ASP A 62 -1.27 12.73 -29.81
C ASP A 62 -2.19 11.53 -30.08
N ALA A 63 -1.70 10.31 -29.81
CA ALA A 63 -2.54 9.12 -29.96
C ALA A 63 -3.68 9.11 -28.95
N PHE A 64 -3.41 9.49 -27.69
CA PHE A 64 -4.46 9.65 -26.71
C PHE A 64 -5.40 10.81 -27.05
N ALA A 65 -4.86 11.97 -27.47
CA ALA A 65 -5.67 13.15 -27.80
C ALA A 65 -6.73 12.82 -28.86
N ARG A 66 -6.34 12.16 -29.97
CA ARG A 66 -7.29 11.76 -31.03
C ARG A 66 -8.38 10.84 -30.51
N LEU A 67 -8.02 9.79 -29.74
CA LEU A 67 -9.01 8.83 -29.23
C LEU A 67 -9.93 9.47 -28.17
N ALA A 68 -9.43 10.41 -27.39
CA ALA A 68 -10.21 11.16 -26.42
C ALA A 68 -11.20 12.11 -27.10
N ASP A 69 -10.79 12.76 -28.21
CA ASP A 69 -11.67 13.60 -29.01
C ASP A 69 -12.78 12.78 -29.68
N GLU A 70 -12.45 11.64 -30.28
CA GLU A 70 -13.42 10.70 -30.83
C GLU A 70 -14.46 10.23 -29.79
N ALA A 71 -13.95 9.82 -28.61
CA ALA A 71 -14.83 9.42 -27.51
C ALA A 71 -15.69 10.58 -27.00
N SER A 72 -15.14 11.78 -26.91
CA SER A 72 -15.84 12.99 -26.46
C SER A 72 -16.98 13.36 -27.40
N ALA A 73 -16.83 13.12 -28.70
CA ALA A 73 -17.88 13.36 -29.69
C ALA A 73 -19.11 12.49 -29.44
N THR A 74 -18.96 11.31 -28.84
CA THR A 74 -20.08 10.38 -28.54
C THR A 74 -20.82 10.72 -27.25
N LEU A 75 -20.31 11.62 -26.43
CA LEU A 75 -20.93 12.01 -25.15
C LEU A 75 -22.24 12.79 -25.37
N SER A 76 -23.09 12.76 -24.35
CA SER A 76 -24.27 13.59 -24.28
C SER A 76 -23.94 15.09 -24.41
N ARG A 77 -24.93 15.89 -24.82
CA ARG A 77 -24.75 17.36 -24.92
C ARG A 77 -24.34 17.96 -23.58
N ALA A 78 -24.90 17.48 -22.47
CA ALA A 78 -24.55 17.94 -21.14
C ALA A 78 -23.08 17.61 -20.77
N ALA A 79 -22.63 16.38 -21.05
CA ALA A 79 -21.24 15.97 -20.78
C ALA A 79 -20.23 16.74 -21.64
N ARG A 80 -20.53 17.01 -22.92
CA ARG A 80 -19.70 17.86 -23.78
C ARG A 80 -19.61 19.31 -23.29
N ARG A 81 -20.72 19.83 -22.77
CA ARG A 81 -20.71 21.16 -22.12
C ARG A 81 -19.79 21.18 -20.89
N THR A 82 -19.86 20.16 -20.04
CA THR A 82 -18.95 20.02 -18.89
C THR A 82 -17.49 19.95 -19.34
N LEU A 83 -17.13 19.19 -20.38
CA LEU A 83 -15.77 19.18 -20.94
C LEU A 83 -15.30 20.59 -21.35
N HIS A 84 -16.19 21.37 -21.97
CA HIS A 84 -15.85 22.75 -22.36
C HIS A 84 -15.64 23.66 -21.15
N GLU A 85 -16.51 23.58 -20.15
CA GLU A 85 -16.43 24.38 -18.90
C GLU A 85 -15.16 24.07 -18.06
N TRP A 86 -14.62 22.86 -18.21
CA TRP A 86 -13.42 22.42 -17.50
C TRP A 86 -12.12 22.56 -18.31
N ARG A 87 -12.19 23.13 -19.50
CA ARG A 87 -10.99 23.37 -20.32
C ARG A 87 -10.02 24.28 -19.58
N GLY A 88 -8.75 23.85 -19.49
CA GLY A 88 -7.68 24.58 -18.82
C GLY A 88 -7.67 24.48 -17.28
N LYS A 89 -8.61 23.74 -16.68
CA LYS A 89 -8.57 23.43 -15.25
C LYS A 89 -7.74 22.18 -14.98
N ASP A 90 -7.32 21.97 -13.75
CA ASP A 90 -6.46 20.87 -13.33
C ASP A 90 -6.99 19.47 -13.69
N ASP A 91 -8.32 19.30 -13.65
CA ASP A 91 -8.97 18.03 -13.99
C ASP A 91 -9.32 17.87 -15.46
N SER A 92 -9.02 18.84 -16.34
CA SER A 92 -9.32 18.77 -17.77
C SER A 92 -8.88 17.43 -18.40
N LEU A 93 -7.65 17.00 -18.11
CA LEU A 93 -7.16 15.71 -18.58
C LEU A 93 -7.97 14.52 -18.02
N ARG A 94 -8.48 14.61 -16.78
CA ARG A 94 -9.29 13.55 -16.16
C ARG A 94 -10.63 13.38 -16.87
N LEU A 95 -11.22 14.48 -17.33
CA LEU A 95 -12.47 14.44 -18.09
C LEU A 95 -12.28 13.73 -19.46
N HIS A 96 -11.20 14.06 -20.17
CA HIS A 96 -10.86 13.39 -21.43
C HIS A 96 -10.57 11.88 -21.23
N GLN A 97 -9.86 11.53 -20.17
CA GLN A 97 -9.64 10.13 -19.79
C GLN A 97 -10.95 9.43 -19.43
N ALA A 98 -11.85 10.12 -18.73
CA ALA A 98 -13.18 9.59 -18.40
C ALA A 98 -14.03 9.35 -19.65
N ALA A 99 -14.00 10.26 -20.63
CA ALA A 99 -14.70 10.06 -21.89
C ALA A 99 -14.20 8.80 -22.63
N TYR A 100 -12.88 8.67 -22.76
CA TYR A 100 -12.25 7.53 -23.44
C TYR A 100 -12.49 6.20 -22.72
N ILE A 101 -12.21 6.14 -21.40
CA ILE A 101 -12.34 4.92 -20.61
C ILE A 101 -13.83 4.55 -20.47
N GLY A 102 -14.68 5.53 -20.15
CA GLY A 102 -16.11 5.31 -19.96
C GLY A 102 -16.80 4.73 -21.18
N ALA A 103 -16.49 5.23 -22.39
CA ALA A 103 -16.98 4.67 -23.64
C ALA A 103 -16.55 3.20 -23.82
N ARG A 104 -15.32 2.85 -23.43
CA ARG A 104 -14.84 1.45 -23.46
C ARG A 104 -15.52 0.58 -22.43
N LEU A 105 -15.68 1.08 -21.19
CA LEU A 105 -16.39 0.37 -20.13
C LEU A 105 -17.85 0.07 -20.53
N GLN A 106 -18.53 1.05 -21.12
CA GLN A 106 -19.88 0.89 -21.62
C GLN A 106 -19.95 -0.19 -22.73
N LYS A 107 -19.01 -0.16 -23.68
CA LYS A 107 -18.91 -1.15 -24.76
C LYS A 107 -18.62 -2.57 -24.24
N LEU A 108 -17.88 -2.70 -23.14
CA LEU A 108 -17.61 -3.96 -22.47
C LEU A 108 -18.75 -4.43 -21.55
N GLY A 109 -19.81 -3.65 -21.38
CA GLY A 109 -20.92 -3.96 -20.48
C GLY A 109 -20.51 -3.93 -19.00
N VAL A 110 -19.55 -3.06 -18.65
CA VAL A 110 -19.11 -2.90 -17.25
C VAL A 110 -20.20 -2.19 -16.46
N ARG A 111 -20.56 -2.76 -15.32
CA ARG A 111 -21.56 -2.19 -14.41
C ARG A 111 -20.95 -1.61 -13.13
N HIS A 112 -19.74 -2.04 -12.79
CA HIS A 112 -19.04 -1.58 -11.60
C HIS A 112 -17.55 -1.36 -11.90
N LEU A 113 -17.04 -0.19 -11.49
CA LEU A 113 -15.64 0.18 -11.58
C LEU A 113 -15.06 0.25 -10.18
N HIS A 114 -13.93 -0.41 -9.91
CA HIS A 114 -13.19 -0.25 -8.67
C HIS A 114 -11.91 0.53 -8.89
N VAL A 115 -11.58 1.42 -7.98
CA VAL A 115 -10.38 2.25 -8.07
C VAL A 115 -9.59 2.21 -6.75
N HIS A 116 -8.28 2.30 -6.86
CA HIS A 116 -7.40 2.49 -5.73
C HIS A 116 -6.83 3.91 -5.72
N PHE A 117 -6.71 4.48 -4.52
CA PHE A 117 -6.26 5.85 -4.24
C PHE A 117 -7.23 6.94 -4.71
N ALA A 118 -7.41 7.95 -3.88
CA ALA A 118 -8.26 9.11 -4.18
C ALA A 118 -7.62 10.16 -5.13
N GLY A 119 -6.53 9.75 -5.80
CA GLY A 119 -5.80 10.58 -6.76
C GLY A 119 -6.42 10.58 -8.17
N MET A 120 -5.57 10.40 -9.18
CA MET A 120 -5.98 10.50 -10.59
C MET A 120 -7.05 9.47 -10.98
N ALA A 121 -6.94 8.22 -10.51
CA ALA A 121 -7.90 7.17 -10.86
C ALA A 121 -9.30 7.47 -10.30
N ALA A 122 -9.41 7.88 -9.04
CA ALA A 122 -10.70 8.20 -8.43
C ALA A 122 -11.36 9.45 -9.06
N ARG A 123 -10.57 10.49 -9.37
CA ARG A 123 -11.08 11.67 -10.10
C ARG A 123 -11.56 11.32 -11.50
N THR A 124 -10.85 10.43 -12.20
CA THR A 124 -11.32 9.92 -13.50
C THR A 124 -12.62 9.11 -13.34
N ALA A 125 -12.72 8.25 -12.30
CA ALA A 125 -13.93 7.48 -12.02
C ALA A 125 -15.13 8.38 -11.65
N PHE A 126 -14.90 9.45 -10.91
CA PHE A 126 -15.90 10.48 -10.63
C PHE A 126 -16.53 11.03 -11.92
N TRP A 127 -15.70 11.36 -12.92
CA TRP A 127 -16.18 11.85 -14.22
C TRP A 127 -16.81 10.75 -15.06
N ILE A 128 -16.32 9.49 -15.00
CA ILE A 128 -16.97 8.34 -15.64
C ILE A 128 -18.40 8.16 -15.10
N LYS A 129 -18.58 8.23 -13.77
CA LYS A 129 -19.91 8.17 -13.16
C LYS A 129 -20.83 9.26 -13.68
N ARG A 130 -20.35 10.50 -13.83
CA ARG A 130 -21.15 11.63 -14.33
C ARG A 130 -21.48 11.56 -15.81
N PHE A 131 -20.63 10.93 -16.62
CA PHE A 131 -20.83 10.88 -18.07
C PHE A 131 -21.59 9.63 -18.53
N PHE A 132 -21.43 8.50 -17.82
CA PHE A 132 -21.92 7.19 -18.24
C PHE A 132 -22.76 6.49 -17.19
N GLU A 133 -22.93 7.07 -16.01
CA GLU A 133 -23.68 6.51 -14.87
C GLU A 133 -23.14 5.16 -14.37
N ILE A 134 -21.89 4.81 -14.72
CA ILE A 134 -21.23 3.61 -14.22
C ILE A 134 -20.92 3.78 -12.75
N GLU A 135 -21.43 2.86 -11.92
CA GLU A 135 -21.16 2.86 -10.47
C GLU A 135 -19.69 2.57 -10.18
N TYR A 136 -19.15 3.19 -9.13
CA TYR A 136 -17.78 2.92 -8.70
C TYR A 136 -17.63 2.82 -7.19
N SER A 137 -16.60 2.06 -6.77
CA SER A 137 -16.11 2.00 -5.39
C SER A 137 -14.64 2.38 -5.33
N LEU A 138 -14.18 2.78 -4.17
CA LEU A 138 -12.84 3.31 -3.96
C LEU A 138 -12.18 2.65 -2.74
N THR A 139 -10.99 2.08 -2.91
CA THR A 139 -10.11 1.76 -1.78
C THR A 139 -9.18 2.93 -1.52
N VAL A 140 -9.26 3.51 -0.32
CA VAL A 140 -8.43 4.63 0.13
C VAL A 140 -7.22 4.15 0.92
N HIS A 141 -6.11 4.85 0.75
CA HIS A 141 -4.84 4.57 1.41
C HIS A 141 -4.36 5.78 2.23
N ALA A 142 -3.30 5.60 3.02
CA ALA A 142 -2.82 6.58 3.99
C ALA A 142 -2.76 8.03 3.47
N ASN A 143 -2.08 8.25 2.35
CA ASN A 143 -1.90 9.59 1.80
C ASN A 143 -3.21 10.25 1.36
N ASP A 144 -4.22 9.45 0.97
CA ASP A 144 -5.53 9.97 0.58
C ASP A 144 -6.29 10.60 1.74
N ILE A 145 -6.03 10.08 2.96
CA ILE A 145 -6.77 10.43 4.17
C ILE A 145 -6.02 11.49 4.97
N PHE A 146 -4.70 11.32 5.14
CA PHE A 146 -3.89 12.06 6.10
C PHE A 146 -3.12 13.23 5.49
N VAL A 147 -2.92 13.25 4.16
CA VAL A 147 -2.25 14.35 3.48
C VAL A 147 -3.27 15.24 2.78
N PRO A 148 -3.37 16.52 3.15
CA PRO A 148 -4.25 17.45 2.45
C PRO A 148 -3.91 17.55 0.97
N ASN A 149 -4.94 17.64 0.13
CA ASN A 149 -4.78 18.00 -1.28
C ASN A 149 -5.75 19.13 -1.65
N ASN A 150 -5.37 19.93 -2.64
CA ASN A 150 -6.13 21.11 -3.09
C ASN A 150 -6.83 20.86 -4.43
N PHE A 151 -7.13 19.62 -4.79
CA PHE A 151 -7.85 19.34 -6.03
C PHE A 151 -9.30 19.83 -5.94
N GLU A 152 -9.81 20.41 -7.04
CA GLU A 152 -11.23 20.80 -7.15
C GLU A 152 -12.15 19.60 -6.93
N ILE A 153 -11.77 18.43 -7.45
CA ILE A 153 -12.43 17.15 -7.17
C ILE A 153 -11.63 16.43 -6.06
N GLY A 154 -11.87 16.83 -4.83
CA GLY A 154 -11.28 16.21 -3.64
C GLY A 154 -12.13 15.08 -3.06
N LEU A 155 -11.75 14.61 -1.86
CA LEU A 155 -12.46 13.52 -1.20
C LEU A 155 -13.95 13.80 -0.99
N LEU A 156 -14.33 15.03 -0.68
CA LEU A 156 -15.73 15.40 -0.45
C LEU A 156 -16.59 15.13 -1.69
N GLN A 157 -16.13 15.58 -2.87
CA GLN A 157 -16.83 15.37 -4.13
C GLN A 157 -16.87 13.88 -4.52
N ILE A 158 -15.78 13.16 -4.29
CA ILE A 158 -15.72 11.72 -4.55
C ILE A 158 -16.69 10.97 -3.64
N PHE A 159 -16.72 11.28 -2.32
CA PHE A 159 -17.62 10.65 -1.36
C PHE A 159 -19.10 10.93 -1.65
N SER A 160 -19.43 12.07 -2.27
CA SER A 160 -20.81 12.37 -2.65
C SER A 160 -21.35 11.45 -3.75
N THR A 161 -20.49 10.85 -4.56
CA THR A 161 -20.87 10.06 -5.75
C THR A 161 -20.46 8.59 -5.70
N VAL A 162 -19.49 8.24 -4.87
CA VAL A 162 -19.01 6.86 -4.75
C VAL A 162 -20.07 5.97 -4.10
N ARG A 163 -20.23 4.74 -4.60
CA ARG A 163 -21.16 3.75 -4.04
C ARG A 163 -20.66 3.19 -2.70
N ALA A 164 -19.37 2.89 -2.63
CA ALA A 164 -18.73 2.36 -1.43
C ALA A 164 -17.27 2.81 -1.34
N VAL A 165 -16.80 3.03 -0.13
CA VAL A 165 -15.41 3.33 0.20
C VAL A 165 -14.85 2.21 1.05
N VAL A 166 -13.73 1.65 0.63
CA VAL A 166 -12.99 0.64 1.38
C VAL A 166 -11.84 1.31 2.11
N ALA A 167 -11.83 1.22 3.43
CA ALA A 167 -10.72 1.61 4.29
C ALA A 167 -9.92 0.35 4.66
N VAL A 168 -8.59 0.42 4.56
CA VAL A 168 -7.73 -0.75 4.75
C VAL A 168 -7.40 -1.04 6.23
N SER A 169 -7.96 -0.29 7.17
CA SER A 169 -7.80 -0.48 8.62
C SER A 169 -9.02 0.08 9.37
N ASP A 170 -9.24 -0.36 10.61
CA ASP A 170 -10.27 0.21 11.48
C ASP A 170 -9.94 1.67 11.85
N PHE A 171 -8.65 1.98 12.04
CA PHE A 171 -8.18 3.35 12.24
C PHE A 171 -8.61 4.26 11.09
N ALA A 172 -8.33 3.88 9.83
CA ALA A 172 -8.73 4.66 8.67
C ALA A 172 -10.25 4.73 8.52
N ALA A 173 -10.96 3.62 8.74
CA ALA A 173 -12.41 3.59 8.66
C ALA A 173 -13.05 4.57 9.66
N LYS A 174 -12.53 4.61 10.89
CA LYS A 174 -12.98 5.56 11.91
C LYS A 174 -12.75 7.00 11.46
N GLN A 175 -11.54 7.34 11.01
CA GLN A 175 -11.19 8.69 10.54
C GLN A 175 -12.12 9.15 9.40
N LEU A 176 -12.44 8.25 8.48
CA LEU A 176 -13.31 8.57 7.34
C LEU A 176 -14.77 8.75 7.77
N ARG A 177 -15.27 7.91 8.67
CA ARG A 177 -16.65 8.03 9.20
C ARG A 177 -16.83 9.31 10.01
N ASP A 178 -15.83 9.67 10.82
CA ASP A 178 -15.86 10.91 11.62
C ASP A 178 -15.80 12.14 10.71
N ARG A 179 -15.00 12.11 9.64
CA ARG A 179 -14.83 13.23 8.69
C ARG A 179 -15.99 13.39 7.71
N PHE A 180 -16.66 12.27 7.35
CA PHE A 180 -17.73 12.23 6.33
C PHE A 180 -18.97 11.54 6.89
N SER A 181 -19.54 12.11 7.97
CA SER A 181 -20.65 11.53 8.72
C SER A 181 -21.87 11.18 7.87
N ASP A 182 -22.22 12.04 6.89
CA ASP A 182 -23.39 11.86 6.01
C ASP A 182 -23.23 10.64 5.06
N THR A 183 -22.01 10.19 4.85
CA THR A 183 -21.70 9.03 4.01
C THR A 183 -21.02 7.90 4.77
N ALA A 184 -21.03 7.96 6.08
CA ALA A 184 -20.37 6.99 6.97
C ALA A 184 -20.79 5.53 6.72
N SER A 185 -22.07 5.31 6.36
CA SER A 185 -22.61 3.98 6.01
C SER A 185 -21.98 3.36 4.75
N ARG A 186 -21.34 4.16 3.90
CA ARG A 186 -20.63 3.69 2.70
C ARG A 186 -19.20 3.26 2.98
N VAL A 187 -18.70 3.49 4.20
CA VAL A 187 -17.31 3.16 4.58
C VAL A 187 -17.26 1.74 5.15
N HIS A 188 -16.60 0.86 4.43
CA HIS A 188 -16.36 -0.54 4.78
C HIS A 188 -14.89 -0.76 5.13
N ARG A 189 -14.60 -1.50 6.21
CA ARG A 189 -13.24 -1.90 6.52
C ARG A 189 -12.94 -3.25 5.88
N ILE A 190 -11.96 -3.28 4.95
CA ILE A 190 -11.41 -4.50 4.37
C ILE A 190 -9.90 -4.33 4.32
N TYR A 191 -9.16 -5.17 5.05
CA TYR A 191 -7.70 -5.12 5.06
C TYR A 191 -7.10 -5.44 3.69
N ASN A 192 -5.92 -4.90 3.39
CA ASN A 192 -5.06 -5.46 2.35
C ASN A 192 -4.75 -6.92 2.70
N GLY A 193 -4.75 -7.77 1.68
CA GLY A 193 -4.52 -9.19 1.90
C GLY A 193 -3.09 -9.63 1.61
N ILE A 194 -2.71 -10.76 2.23
CA ILE A 194 -1.48 -11.49 1.94
C ILE A 194 -1.76 -12.98 1.85
N ASP A 195 -1.05 -13.67 0.94
CA ASP A 195 -0.99 -15.11 0.93
C ASP A 195 0.16 -15.57 1.84
N CYS A 196 -0.19 -16.02 3.03
CA CYS A 196 0.79 -16.44 4.04
C CYS A 196 1.60 -17.66 3.62
N ASP A 197 1.13 -18.43 2.64
CA ASP A 197 1.83 -19.65 2.20
C ASP A 197 3.02 -19.33 1.28
N ASN A 198 3.07 -18.12 0.75
CA ASN A 198 4.23 -17.60 0.03
C ASN A 198 5.38 -17.13 0.97
N PHE A 199 5.17 -17.17 2.30
CA PHE A 199 6.12 -16.73 3.31
C PHE A 199 6.34 -17.85 4.32
N GLN A 200 7.41 -18.63 4.13
CA GLN A 200 7.73 -19.76 5.00
C GLN A 200 8.82 -19.36 6.01
N PRO A 201 8.62 -19.62 7.31
CA PRO A 201 9.67 -19.42 8.29
C PRO A 201 10.83 -20.40 8.08
N ALA A 202 12.05 -19.95 8.37
CA ALA A 202 13.24 -20.77 8.40
C ALA A 202 14.03 -20.53 9.70
N GLU A 203 15.15 -21.23 9.89
CA GLU A 203 16.01 -21.00 11.03
C GLU A 203 16.61 -19.58 10.98
N PRO A 204 16.51 -18.80 12.08
CA PRO A 204 17.05 -17.47 12.15
C PRO A 204 18.56 -17.46 11.95
N SER A 205 19.06 -16.41 11.28
CA SER A 205 20.49 -16.19 11.08
C SER A 205 21.24 -15.97 12.39
N ARG A 206 22.51 -16.35 12.40
CA ARG A 206 23.45 -16.00 13.49
C ARG A 206 24.64 -15.25 12.89
N PRO A 207 25.03 -14.07 13.44
CA PRO A 207 24.35 -13.35 14.53
C PRO A 207 22.92 -12.93 14.18
N ALA A 208 22.17 -12.50 15.20
CA ALA A 208 20.77 -12.07 15.03
C ALA A 208 20.63 -11.01 13.93
N LEU A 209 19.69 -11.22 13.00
CA LEU A 209 19.41 -10.32 11.90
C LEU A 209 18.14 -9.50 12.17
N ILE A 210 18.32 -8.19 12.35
CA ILE A 210 17.26 -7.19 12.35
C ILE A 210 16.98 -6.81 10.89
N LEU A 211 15.78 -7.03 10.41
CA LEU A 211 15.39 -6.62 9.05
C LEU A 211 14.48 -5.41 9.11
N SER A 212 14.68 -4.46 8.20
CA SER A 212 13.79 -3.30 8.03
C SER A 212 13.61 -3.02 6.55
N ILE A 213 12.37 -2.77 6.11
CA ILE A 213 12.05 -2.70 4.67
C ILE A 213 11.10 -1.54 4.41
N GLY A 214 11.43 -0.67 3.45
CA GLY A 214 10.56 0.40 3.00
C GLY A 214 11.30 1.51 2.28
N ARG A 215 10.55 2.47 1.74
CA ARG A 215 11.14 3.67 1.13
C ARG A 215 11.90 4.47 2.19
N LEU A 216 13.10 4.96 1.87
CA LEU A 216 13.91 5.78 2.77
C LEU A 216 13.35 7.21 2.83
N ILE A 217 12.25 7.36 3.58
CA ILE A 217 11.51 8.59 3.83
C ILE A 217 11.23 8.72 5.33
N ASN A 218 10.97 9.93 5.77
CA ASN A 218 10.91 10.31 7.17
C ASN A 218 9.94 9.46 8.00
N LYS A 219 8.72 9.26 7.52
CA LYS A 219 7.67 8.51 8.25
C LYS A 219 7.99 7.03 8.53
N LYS A 220 9.06 6.47 7.95
CA LYS A 220 9.50 5.09 8.21
C LYS A 220 10.40 4.95 9.45
N GLY A 221 10.98 6.05 9.94
CA GLY A 221 11.76 6.07 11.18
C GLY A 221 13.09 5.31 11.13
N PHE A 222 13.71 5.14 9.94
CA PHE A 222 14.99 4.42 9.82
C PHE A 222 16.14 5.11 10.58
N ASP A 223 16.08 6.42 10.75
CA ASP A 223 16.99 7.17 11.60
C ASP A 223 16.88 6.74 13.06
N VAL A 224 15.68 6.54 13.58
CA VAL A 224 15.44 6.01 14.94
C VAL A 224 15.97 4.59 15.07
N LEU A 225 15.80 3.74 14.04
CA LEU A 225 16.37 2.39 14.03
C LEU A 225 17.90 2.40 14.05
N ILE A 226 18.55 3.28 13.27
CA ILE A 226 20.03 3.39 13.27
C ILE A 226 20.53 3.84 14.62
N ASP A 227 19.89 4.80 15.29
CA ASP A 227 20.24 5.23 16.65
C ASP A 227 20.04 4.11 17.68
N ALA A 228 18.96 3.33 17.54
CA ALA A 228 18.73 2.15 18.36
C ALA A 228 19.83 1.10 18.17
N CYS A 229 20.31 0.89 16.92
CA CYS A 229 21.45 0.02 16.64
C CYS A 229 22.75 0.52 17.31
N ALA A 230 22.96 1.83 17.38
CA ALA A 230 24.10 2.40 18.11
C ALA A 230 24.04 2.07 19.62
N SER A 231 22.85 2.14 20.21
CA SER A 231 22.60 1.76 21.61
C SER A 231 22.83 0.26 21.85
N LEU A 232 22.39 -0.61 20.94
CA LEU A 232 22.65 -2.06 21.01
C LEU A 232 24.16 -2.37 20.99
N ARG A 233 24.89 -1.77 20.05
CA ARG A 233 26.35 -1.96 19.96
C ARG A 233 27.06 -1.49 21.22
N ASN A 234 26.69 -0.34 21.77
CA ASN A 234 27.28 0.18 23.01
C ASN A 234 27.01 -0.73 24.22
N GLY A 235 25.89 -1.47 24.19
CA GLY A 235 25.57 -2.54 25.14
C GLY A 235 26.22 -3.90 24.81
N ASN A 236 27.23 -3.96 23.91
CA ASN A 236 27.91 -5.17 23.45
C ASN A 236 27.00 -6.28 22.91
N GLN A 237 25.82 -5.92 22.39
CA GLN A 237 24.94 -6.87 21.76
C GLN A 237 25.43 -7.19 20.32
N GLU A 238 25.64 -8.47 20.05
CA GLU A 238 25.98 -8.93 18.69
C GLU A 238 24.72 -9.01 17.83
N PHE A 239 24.76 -8.33 16.68
CA PHE A 239 23.65 -8.30 15.70
C PHE A 239 24.13 -7.83 14.33
N ARG A 240 23.27 -8.05 13.32
CA ARG A 240 23.28 -7.38 12.02
C ARG A 240 21.95 -6.69 11.79
N CYS A 241 21.94 -5.58 11.05
CA CYS A 241 20.74 -4.88 10.63
C CYS A 241 20.81 -4.63 9.13
N GLU A 242 19.81 -5.08 8.39
CA GLU A 242 19.67 -4.77 6.97
C GLU A 242 18.47 -3.87 6.77
N ILE A 243 18.69 -2.71 6.14
CA ILE A 243 17.65 -1.78 5.73
C ILE A 243 17.52 -1.89 4.21
N ILE A 244 16.36 -2.41 3.74
CA ILE A 244 16.08 -2.66 2.32
C ILE A 244 15.14 -1.58 1.79
N GLY A 245 15.55 -0.93 0.72
CA GLY A 245 14.78 0.09 0.01
C GLY A 245 15.65 1.21 -0.49
N GLU A 246 15.00 2.20 -1.08
CA GLU A 246 15.63 3.42 -1.60
C GLU A 246 14.75 4.63 -1.27
N GLY A 247 15.31 5.82 -1.39
CA GLY A 247 14.56 7.05 -1.17
C GLY A 247 15.45 8.26 -0.96
N PRO A 248 14.85 9.45 -0.85
CA PRO A 248 15.59 10.71 -0.75
C PRO A 248 16.51 10.79 0.47
N LEU A 249 16.25 10.04 1.54
CA LEU A 249 17.06 10.04 2.76
C LEU A 249 18.22 9.04 2.75
N SER A 250 18.53 8.39 1.61
CA SER A 250 19.60 7.39 1.53
C SER A 250 20.96 7.93 2.00
N ALA A 251 21.34 9.13 1.53
CA ALA A 251 22.60 9.77 1.90
C ALA A 251 22.65 10.12 3.40
N ASP A 252 21.55 10.63 3.95
CA ASP A 252 21.44 10.99 5.37
C ASP A 252 21.55 9.75 6.27
N MET A 253 20.92 8.63 5.86
CA MET A 253 21.01 7.37 6.59
C MET A 253 22.44 6.81 6.54
N GLN A 254 23.11 6.87 5.41
CA GLN A 254 24.50 6.44 5.27
C GLN A 254 25.42 7.28 6.16
N ALA A 255 25.29 8.60 6.11
CA ALA A 255 26.07 9.50 6.97
C ALA A 255 25.82 9.25 8.49
N ARG A 256 24.57 8.87 8.86
CA ARG A 256 24.23 8.52 10.23
C ARG A 256 24.90 7.22 10.69
N ILE A 257 24.92 6.20 9.83
CA ILE A 257 25.62 4.93 10.05
C ILE A 257 27.12 5.18 10.29
N GLU A 258 27.74 6.00 9.45
CA GLU A 258 29.17 6.37 9.57
C GLU A 258 29.46 7.14 10.85
N ARG A 259 28.64 8.15 11.16
CA ARG A 259 28.78 8.95 12.40
C ARG A 259 28.73 8.09 13.66
N HIS A 260 27.88 7.08 13.67
CA HIS A 260 27.82 6.12 14.77
C HIS A 260 28.84 5.00 14.67
N GLY A 261 29.66 4.91 13.61
CA GLY A 261 30.65 3.83 13.42
C GLY A 261 29.98 2.45 13.26
N LEU A 262 28.79 2.38 12.66
CA LEU A 262 27.97 1.15 12.54
C LEU A 262 28.20 0.38 11.22
N GLY A 263 29.17 0.73 10.42
CA GLY A 263 29.37 0.15 9.08
C GLY A 263 29.58 -1.37 9.05
N LYS A 264 29.92 -1.99 10.19
CA LYS A 264 30.02 -3.46 10.30
C LYS A 264 28.69 -4.14 10.66
N GLN A 265 27.77 -3.42 11.30
CA GLN A 265 26.51 -3.93 11.82
C GLN A 265 25.32 -3.57 10.94
N VAL A 266 25.28 -2.37 10.37
CA VAL A 266 24.12 -1.83 9.64
C VAL A 266 24.45 -1.67 8.17
N LEU A 267 23.62 -2.26 7.31
CA LEU A 267 23.76 -2.22 5.85
C LEU A 267 22.52 -1.57 5.22
N LEU A 268 22.71 -0.53 4.40
CA LEU A 268 21.70 -0.09 3.43
C LEU A 268 21.79 -0.98 2.19
N ALA A 269 20.88 -1.94 2.07
CA ALA A 269 20.95 -2.98 1.03
C ALA A 269 20.40 -2.57 -0.34
N GLY A 270 19.83 -1.34 -0.45
CA GLY A 270 19.14 -0.91 -1.66
C GLY A 270 17.82 -1.66 -1.90
N PRO A 271 17.08 -1.36 -2.98
CA PRO A 271 15.86 -2.05 -3.32
C PRO A 271 16.13 -3.52 -3.71
N ARG A 272 15.17 -4.40 -3.39
CA ARG A 272 15.27 -5.84 -3.69
C ARG A 272 13.96 -6.36 -4.28
N PRO A 273 14.02 -7.36 -5.18
CA PRO A 273 12.84 -8.06 -5.69
C PRO A 273 12.06 -8.76 -4.57
N GLN A 274 10.75 -8.96 -4.78
CA GLN A 274 9.87 -9.57 -3.79
C GLN A 274 10.33 -10.98 -3.34
N ALA A 275 10.87 -11.78 -4.25
CA ALA A 275 11.39 -13.10 -3.92
C ALA A 275 12.58 -13.04 -2.95
N GLU A 276 13.50 -12.07 -3.14
CA GLU A 276 14.61 -11.87 -2.22
C GLU A 276 14.14 -11.35 -0.86
N ILE A 277 13.11 -10.49 -0.83
CA ILE A 277 12.50 -10.00 0.41
C ILE A 277 11.94 -11.18 1.21
N ALA A 278 11.18 -12.09 0.56
CA ALA A 278 10.63 -13.27 1.22
C ALA A 278 11.74 -14.18 1.78
N ALA A 279 12.82 -14.42 1.01
CA ALA A 279 13.97 -15.20 1.46
C ALA A 279 14.73 -14.56 2.63
N ARG A 280 14.80 -13.22 2.70
CA ARG A 280 15.44 -12.51 3.82
C ARG A 280 14.54 -12.50 5.07
N LEU A 281 13.22 -12.30 4.89
CA LEU A 281 12.25 -12.41 5.97
C LEU A 281 12.30 -13.80 6.61
N SER A 282 12.40 -14.87 5.82
CA SER A 282 12.43 -16.24 6.37
C SER A 282 13.60 -16.49 7.33
N ARG A 283 14.73 -15.79 7.16
CA ARG A 283 15.98 -15.95 7.93
C ARG A 283 16.23 -14.85 8.96
N ALA A 284 15.42 -13.81 8.97
CA ALA A 284 15.56 -12.74 9.94
C ALA A 284 15.23 -13.23 11.37
N THR A 285 15.74 -12.54 12.38
CA THR A 285 15.37 -12.77 13.77
C THR A 285 14.11 -12.01 14.13
N LEU A 286 13.97 -10.80 13.57
CA LEU A 286 12.82 -9.92 13.76
C LEU A 286 12.72 -8.87 12.64
N LEU A 287 11.54 -8.30 12.48
CA LEU A 287 11.34 -7.07 11.70
C LEU A 287 11.31 -5.87 12.64
N ALA A 288 12.03 -4.78 12.30
CA ALA A 288 11.92 -3.50 12.97
C ALA A 288 11.44 -2.41 12.00
N LEU A 289 10.36 -1.72 12.32
CA LEU A 289 9.85 -0.61 11.53
C LEU A 289 9.25 0.47 12.44
N PRO A 290 10.06 1.35 13.05
CA PRO A 290 9.61 2.37 14.00
C PRO A 290 8.99 3.57 13.26
N CYS A 291 7.85 3.35 12.61
CA CYS A 291 7.10 4.37 11.88
C CYS A 291 6.76 5.57 12.75
N ARG A 292 6.60 6.74 12.14
CA ARG A 292 6.15 7.95 12.81
C ARG A 292 5.17 8.75 11.95
N VAL A 293 4.53 9.72 12.58
CA VAL A 293 3.76 10.74 11.89
C VAL A 293 4.70 11.86 11.48
N ASP A 294 4.67 12.25 10.21
CA ASP A 294 5.43 13.39 9.68
C ASP A 294 4.79 14.73 10.06
N ALA A 295 5.54 15.82 9.90
CA ALA A 295 5.09 17.17 10.22
C ALA A 295 3.86 17.62 9.41
N ASP A 296 3.67 17.08 8.21
CA ASP A 296 2.51 17.32 7.34
C ASP A 296 1.32 16.37 7.64
N GLY A 297 1.43 15.52 8.67
CA GLY A 297 0.44 14.51 9.03
C GLY A 297 0.58 13.20 8.26
N ALA A 298 1.51 13.09 7.30
CA ALA A 298 1.73 11.86 6.57
C ALA A 298 2.20 10.74 7.52
N MET A 299 1.55 9.58 7.42
CA MET A 299 1.88 8.40 8.21
C MET A 299 1.65 7.13 7.39
N ASP A 300 2.18 6.02 7.87
CA ASP A 300 1.76 4.73 7.37
C ASP A 300 0.47 4.30 8.06
N ASN A 301 -0.47 3.80 7.28
CA ASN A 301 -1.71 3.25 7.83
C ASN A 301 -1.56 1.76 8.12
N LEU A 302 -1.22 0.97 7.09
CA LEU A 302 -1.10 -0.48 7.20
C LEU A 302 0.14 -0.94 6.41
N PRO A 303 1.36 -0.89 7.01
CA PRO A 303 2.59 -1.26 6.31
C PRO A 303 2.59 -2.73 5.90
N THR A 304 2.56 -3.00 4.59
CA THR A 304 2.47 -4.38 4.07
C THR A 304 3.63 -5.27 4.48
N VAL A 305 4.82 -4.68 4.72
CA VAL A 305 5.99 -5.43 5.18
C VAL A 305 5.79 -6.03 6.58
N ILE A 306 4.96 -5.42 7.42
CA ILE A 306 4.59 -6.01 8.72
C ILE A 306 3.76 -7.27 8.50
N MET A 307 2.80 -7.27 7.55
CA MET A 307 2.06 -8.48 7.19
C MET A 307 2.99 -9.58 6.67
N GLU A 308 3.97 -9.22 5.84
CA GLU A 308 4.97 -10.14 5.28
C GLU A 308 5.86 -10.75 6.37
N ALA A 309 6.27 -9.94 7.34
CA ALA A 309 7.03 -10.41 8.51
C ALA A 309 6.19 -11.37 9.38
N MET A 310 4.97 -10.99 9.70
CA MET A 310 4.04 -11.84 10.45
C MET A 310 3.77 -13.15 9.70
N ALA A 311 3.55 -13.09 8.38
CA ALA A 311 3.39 -14.27 7.54
C ALA A 311 4.63 -15.18 7.55
N SER A 312 5.83 -14.61 7.72
CA SER A 312 7.10 -15.32 7.88
C SER A 312 7.36 -15.81 9.34
N ALA A 313 6.37 -15.68 10.22
CA ALA A 313 6.50 -15.95 11.66
C ALA A 313 7.60 -15.13 12.36
N LEU A 314 7.86 -13.91 11.92
CA LEU A 314 8.77 -12.98 12.58
C LEU A 314 8.06 -12.15 13.63
N PRO A 315 8.64 -11.97 14.82
CA PRO A 315 8.19 -10.93 15.74
C PRO A 315 8.49 -9.55 15.17
N VAL A 316 7.65 -8.58 15.50
CA VAL A 316 7.75 -7.22 14.99
C VAL A 316 8.04 -6.25 16.12
N VAL A 317 9.00 -5.33 15.91
CA VAL A 317 9.17 -4.12 16.72
C VAL A 317 8.73 -2.93 15.88
N SER A 318 7.72 -2.21 16.34
CA SER A 318 7.15 -1.05 15.63
C SER A 318 6.61 0.00 16.60
N THR A 319 5.89 0.96 16.12
CA THR A 319 5.25 2.03 16.90
C THR A 319 3.74 1.99 16.71
N ASP A 320 2.99 2.50 17.68
CA ASP A 320 1.54 2.63 17.59
C ASP A 320 1.17 3.86 16.72
N VAL A 321 1.27 3.70 15.40
CA VAL A 321 0.96 4.74 14.41
C VAL A 321 -0.03 4.17 13.38
N GLY A 322 -1.09 4.90 13.12
CA GLY A 322 -2.11 4.49 12.15
C GLY A 322 -2.78 3.17 12.54
N GLY A 323 -2.81 2.21 11.61
CA GLY A 323 -3.37 0.87 11.84
C GLY A 323 -2.34 -0.17 12.33
N VAL A 324 -1.14 0.24 12.76
CA VAL A 324 -0.09 -0.73 13.17
C VAL A 324 -0.53 -1.55 14.39
N ALA A 325 -1.25 -0.96 15.35
CA ALA A 325 -1.76 -1.68 16.53
C ALA A 325 -2.83 -2.74 16.17
N GLU A 326 -3.46 -2.65 15.00
CA GLU A 326 -4.35 -3.68 14.48
C GLU A 326 -3.56 -4.90 13.96
N MET A 327 -2.30 -4.68 13.54
CA MET A 327 -1.41 -5.70 13.04
C MET A 327 -0.62 -6.35 14.17
N VAL A 328 -0.01 -5.53 15.03
CA VAL A 328 0.92 -5.97 16.08
C VAL A 328 0.25 -5.84 17.45
N ARG A 329 -0.10 -6.98 18.05
CA ARG A 329 -0.58 -7.03 19.43
C ARG A 329 0.61 -6.91 20.37
N ASN A 330 0.71 -5.77 21.06
CA ASN A 330 1.85 -5.49 21.95
C ASN A 330 2.00 -6.55 23.07
N GLY A 331 3.18 -7.15 23.17
CA GLY A 331 3.47 -8.22 24.12
C GLY A 331 2.95 -9.61 23.74
N GLU A 332 2.32 -9.77 22.54
CA GLU A 332 1.80 -11.06 22.08
C GLU A 332 2.38 -11.47 20.71
N THR A 333 2.37 -10.57 19.73
CA THR A 333 2.87 -10.82 18.38
C THR A 333 4.07 -9.95 18.01
N GLY A 334 4.44 -9.02 18.91
CA GLY A 334 5.54 -8.10 18.77
C GLY A 334 5.56 -7.10 19.91
N LEU A 335 6.36 -6.06 19.75
CA LEU A 335 6.50 -4.97 20.72
C LEU A 335 6.21 -3.64 20.01
N LEU A 336 5.35 -2.82 20.63
CA LEU A 336 5.08 -1.45 20.22
C LEU A 336 5.78 -0.49 21.17
N VAL A 337 6.52 0.45 20.61
CA VAL A 337 7.23 1.51 21.35
C VAL A 337 6.73 2.88 20.95
N ASN A 338 7.07 3.90 21.70
CA ASN A 338 6.76 5.28 21.32
C ASN A 338 7.51 5.67 20.05
N GLN A 339 6.87 6.46 19.19
CA GLN A 339 7.57 7.02 18.03
C GLN A 339 8.69 7.98 18.45
N ASN A 340 9.73 8.06 17.64
CA ASN A 340 10.94 8.89 17.90
C ASN A 340 11.69 8.53 19.19
N ASP A 341 11.58 7.30 19.67
CA ASP A 341 12.25 6.81 20.87
C ASP A 341 13.27 5.70 20.51
N PRO A 342 14.53 6.06 20.20
CA PRO A 342 15.56 5.08 19.88
C PRO A 342 15.98 4.22 21.07
N ILE A 343 15.81 4.70 22.30
CA ILE A 343 16.16 3.95 23.52
C ILE A 343 15.15 2.83 23.75
N ALA A 344 13.85 3.16 23.74
CA ALA A 344 12.80 2.15 23.85
C ALA A 344 12.84 1.16 22.66
N THR A 345 13.18 1.63 21.47
CA THR A 345 13.38 0.76 20.28
C THR A 345 14.54 -0.21 20.53
N ALA A 346 15.70 0.26 21.01
CA ALA A 346 16.85 -0.59 21.32
C ALA A 346 16.52 -1.63 22.39
N GLU A 347 15.80 -1.25 23.43
CA GLU A 347 15.37 -2.16 24.49
C GLU A 347 14.46 -3.27 23.98
N ALA A 348 13.47 -2.91 23.13
CA ALA A 348 12.57 -3.88 22.49
C ALA A 348 13.34 -4.86 21.58
N LEU A 349 14.29 -4.34 20.77
CA LEU A 349 15.16 -5.17 19.92
C LEU A 349 16.00 -6.12 20.77
N ARG A 350 16.67 -5.60 21.80
CA ARG A 350 17.50 -6.38 22.71
C ARG A 350 16.71 -7.51 23.36
N ARG A 351 15.50 -7.23 23.86
CA ARG A 351 14.62 -8.21 24.50
C ARG A 351 14.30 -9.40 23.58
N LEU A 352 14.07 -9.16 22.31
CA LEU A 352 13.79 -10.24 21.35
C LEU A 352 15.06 -10.97 20.90
N ILE A 353 16.18 -10.27 20.76
CA ILE A 353 17.48 -10.87 20.39
C ILE A 353 17.99 -11.79 21.51
N THR A 354 17.87 -11.38 22.77
CA THR A 354 18.39 -12.13 23.93
C THR A 354 17.42 -13.22 24.43
N ASN A 355 16.18 -13.24 23.94
CA ASN A 355 15.19 -14.25 24.31
C ASN A 355 14.57 -14.94 23.06
N PRO A 356 15.25 -15.93 22.47
CA PRO A 356 14.78 -16.61 21.27
C PRO A 356 13.41 -17.29 21.43
N GLU A 357 13.10 -17.81 22.61
CA GLU A 357 11.82 -18.47 22.90
C GLU A 357 10.66 -17.46 22.81
N LEU A 358 10.86 -16.26 23.39
CA LEU A 358 9.89 -15.16 23.30
C LEU A 358 9.71 -14.73 21.83
N ALA A 359 10.82 -14.54 21.11
CA ALA A 359 10.80 -14.15 19.70
C ALA A 359 10.02 -15.16 18.85
N GLN A 360 10.29 -16.47 19.01
CA GLN A 360 9.56 -17.53 18.32
C GLN A 360 8.08 -17.57 18.71
N SER A 361 7.76 -17.41 19.99
CA SER A 361 6.38 -17.36 20.47
C SER A 361 5.60 -16.23 19.82
N PHE A 362 6.17 -15.01 19.80
CA PHE A 362 5.56 -13.85 19.15
C PHE A 362 5.41 -14.06 17.64
N GLY A 363 6.43 -14.62 17.00
CA GLY A 363 6.40 -14.91 15.56
C GLY A 363 5.29 -15.89 15.19
N ARG A 364 5.15 -17.01 15.93
CA ARG A 364 4.07 -17.98 15.69
C ARG A 364 2.69 -17.34 15.84
N LYS A 365 2.43 -16.66 16.96
CA LYS A 365 1.17 -15.94 17.19
C LYS A 365 0.90 -14.87 16.14
N GLY A 366 1.96 -14.18 15.69
CA GLY A 366 1.89 -13.21 14.60
C GLY A 366 1.43 -13.84 13.29
N ARG A 367 1.96 -15.02 12.94
CA ARG A 367 1.54 -15.75 11.74
C ARG A 367 0.07 -16.22 11.82
N GLU A 368 -0.34 -16.72 12.97
CA GLU A 368 -1.74 -17.10 13.20
C GLU A 368 -2.67 -15.91 13.03
N HIS A 369 -2.32 -14.77 13.64
CA HIS A 369 -3.08 -13.53 13.49
C HIS A 369 -3.12 -13.03 12.05
N ALA A 370 -2.00 -13.08 11.32
CA ALA A 370 -1.98 -12.71 9.91
C ALA A 370 -2.87 -13.61 9.04
N LYS A 371 -2.88 -14.91 9.28
CA LYS A 371 -3.78 -15.87 8.58
C LYS A 371 -5.25 -15.63 8.88
N GLU A 372 -5.56 -15.14 10.07
CA GLU A 372 -6.93 -14.83 10.49
C GLU A 372 -7.48 -13.58 9.79
N ILE A 373 -6.73 -12.46 9.85
CA ILE A 373 -7.25 -11.14 9.47
C ILE A 373 -6.76 -10.63 8.12
N PHE A 374 -5.57 -11.05 7.66
CA PHE A 374 -4.97 -10.59 6.41
C PHE A 374 -5.04 -11.63 5.28
N SER A 375 -5.85 -12.69 5.42
CA SER A 375 -6.03 -13.67 4.33
C SER A 375 -6.51 -12.98 3.05
N ILE A 376 -5.72 -13.08 1.97
CA ILE A 376 -6.05 -12.46 0.68
C ILE A 376 -7.36 -13.02 0.11
N ASP A 377 -7.59 -14.33 0.23
CA ASP A 377 -8.81 -14.99 -0.22
C ASP A 377 -10.06 -14.42 0.48
N LYS A 378 -10.03 -14.33 1.81
CA LYS A 378 -11.15 -13.76 2.59
C LYS A 378 -11.41 -12.30 2.24
N ASN A 379 -10.35 -11.50 2.13
CA ASN A 379 -10.47 -10.07 1.90
C ASN A 379 -10.97 -9.76 0.48
N VAL A 380 -10.53 -10.52 -0.53
CA VAL A 380 -11.04 -10.39 -1.89
C VAL A 380 -12.49 -10.86 -2.00
N ARG A 381 -12.89 -11.91 -1.28
CA ARG A 381 -14.32 -12.30 -1.21
C ARG A 381 -15.18 -11.19 -0.59
N ALA A 382 -14.71 -10.52 0.45
CA ALA A 382 -15.40 -9.37 1.03
C ALA A 382 -15.50 -8.19 0.05
N LEU A 383 -14.45 -7.90 -0.73
CA LEU A 383 -14.49 -6.91 -1.81
C LEU A 383 -15.53 -7.27 -2.88
N ARG A 384 -15.61 -8.54 -3.28
CA ARG A 384 -16.59 -9.00 -4.26
C ARG A 384 -18.04 -8.76 -3.82
N GLN A 385 -18.32 -8.80 -2.52
CA GLN A 385 -19.66 -8.43 -2.00
C GLN A 385 -19.96 -6.94 -2.24
N ILE A 386 -18.96 -6.05 -2.10
CA ILE A 386 -19.10 -4.63 -2.42
C ILE A 386 -19.39 -4.42 -3.90
N PHE A 387 -18.75 -5.21 -4.76
CA PHE A 387 -18.98 -5.15 -6.21
C PHE A 387 -20.33 -5.74 -6.64
N ALA A 388 -21.05 -6.39 -5.73
CA ALA A 388 -22.27 -7.15 -6.01
C ALA A 388 -22.07 -8.24 -7.09
N LEU A 389 -20.98 -9.01 -6.97
CA LEU A 389 -20.58 -10.14 -7.82
C LEU A 389 -20.84 -11.49 -7.13
#